data_dd08423667664d4048ffb386d4ce1cd2
#
_entry.id   dd08423667664d4048ffb386d4ce1cd2
#
_cell.length_a   1.000
_cell.length_b   1.000
_cell.length_c   1.000
_cell.angle_alpha   90.00
_cell.angle_beta   90.00
_cell.angle_gamma   90.00
#
_symmetry.space_group_name_H-M   'P 1'
#
loop_
_entity.id
_entity.type
_entity.pdbx_description
1 polymer ?
#
loop_
_entity_poly.entity_id
_entity_poly.type
_entity_poly.pdbx_seq_one_letter_code
_entity_poly.pdbx_strand_id
1 'polypeptide(L)'
;MRASLHLLKIAALALALCSQVASAAWYTARGTAPILDGDVAQARRAAIDDALRNAALQAGADVSIEQVLENGTLLNERMQIRARSPIRSMTVIEEQESGKAVTVMVKALIDDEAAKSDCYAGNLKKTVLPFMFRYEDPDASLTAAGMDGFDKYLTDLVYSGISQSPALTILPTDPSRLLISQSASGPDYSLQRSLDSISRRTQAQFIIVGSISSLAKSEVGKNAFTKMIYNPTRTIRFNVKIFDVYSGEMILTKDYAGDAEWDIEGPFVVRSDLFNTSEYGQRVAQLAKYAISDIVSTLRCQLPYARVVQVTPDNIRINLGSNDNLRTGMQFELIHRSDYRDRHSMPYYQHSDTDTVYKVVDVSPNAATLRPVDNRSQVINVMLDDLVRLKV
;
A
#
# COMPACT_ATOMS: atom_id res chain seq x y z
N MET A 1 -6.09 57.06 18.95
CA MET A 1 -6.98 56.15 18.17
C MET A 1 -6.27 55.26 17.14
N ARG A 2 -5.09 55.57 16.58
CA ARG A 2 -4.40 54.69 15.60
C ARG A 2 -3.63 53.52 16.25
N ALA A 3 -3.11 53.64 17.48
CA ALA A 3 -2.38 52.62 18.16
C ALA A 3 -3.25 51.45 18.66
N SER A 4 -4.50 51.69 19.04
CA SER A 4 -5.43 50.62 19.48
C SER A 4 -5.91 49.72 18.35
N LEU A 5 -5.91 50.22 17.13
CA LEU A 5 -6.36 49.47 15.93
C LEU A 5 -5.28 48.46 15.47
N HIS A 6 -3.98 48.77 15.70
CA HIS A 6 -2.88 47.87 15.38
C HIS A 6 -2.77 46.72 16.39
N LEU A 7 -3.01 46.96 17.67
CA LEU A 7 -3.06 45.92 18.71
C LEU A 7 -4.20 44.94 18.49
N LEU A 8 -5.38 45.41 18.05
CA LEU A 8 -6.50 44.52 17.75
C LEU A 8 -6.27 43.65 16.51
N LYS A 9 -5.55 44.14 15.51
CA LYS A 9 -5.16 43.36 14.32
C LYS A 9 -4.12 42.30 14.62
N ILE A 10 -3.17 42.59 15.50
CA ILE A 10 -2.14 41.61 15.94
C ILE A 10 -2.78 40.51 16.81
N ALA A 11 -3.71 40.86 17.70
CA ALA A 11 -4.44 39.90 18.51
C ALA A 11 -5.36 38.98 17.65
N ALA A 12 -6.01 39.52 16.63
CA ALA A 12 -6.82 38.74 15.68
C ALA A 12 -5.97 37.78 14.81
N LEU A 13 -4.75 38.20 14.42
CA LEU A 13 -3.82 37.38 13.67
C LEU A 13 -3.21 36.25 14.53
N ALA A 14 -2.98 36.49 15.82
CA ALA A 14 -2.48 35.49 16.76
C ALA A 14 -3.53 34.43 17.12
N LEU A 15 -4.83 34.78 17.14
CA LEU A 15 -5.92 33.80 17.36
C LEU A 15 -6.19 32.91 16.15
N ALA A 16 -5.85 33.33 14.94
CA ALA A 16 -6.01 32.54 13.72
C ALA A 16 -4.95 31.45 13.54
N LEU A 17 -3.88 31.47 14.32
CA LEU A 17 -2.75 30.52 14.25
C LEU A 17 -2.87 29.31 15.20
N CYS A 18 -3.91 29.23 16.03
CA CYS A 18 -4.03 28.21 17.07
C CYS A 18 -5.10 27.13 16.86
N SER A 19 -5.61 26.91 15.64
CA SER A 19 -6.59 25.85 15.40
C SER A 19 -6.07 24.81 14.41
N GLN A 20 -4.98 24.12 14.76
CA GLN A 20 -4.71 22.81 14.19
C GLN A 20 -5.45 21.78 15.03
N VAL A 21 -6.70 21.51 14.66
CA VAL A 21 -7.48 20.44 15.26
C VAL A 21 -6.94 19.15 14.71
N ALA A 22 -6.27 18.34 15.53
CA ALA A 22 -5.99 16.95 15.21
C ALA A 22 -7.34 16.27 14.88
N SER A 23 -7.51 15.85 13.63
CA SER A 23 -8.73 15.21 13.14
C SER A 23 -8.58 13.72 13.31
N ALA A 24 -9.36 13.12 14.20
CA ALA A 24 -9.48 11.67 14.29
C ALA A 24 -10.58 11.21 13.32
N ALA A 25 -10.27 10.23 12.47
CA ALA A 25 -11.22 9.66 11.52
C ALA A 25 -11.60 8.22 11.88
N TRP A 26 -12.83 7.82 11.50
CA TRP A 26 -13.30 6.46 11.66
C TRP A 26 -12.94 5.61 10.45
N TYR A 27 -12.23 4.52 10.69
CA TYR A 27 -11.86 3.52 9.68
C TYR A 27 -12.59 2.22 9.95
N THR A 28 -13.06 1.56 8.90
CA THR A 28 -13.69 0.25 9.00
C THR A 28 -12.85 -0.74 8.23
N ALA A 29 -12.43 -1.81 8.90
CA ALA A 29 -11.60 -2.83 8.28
C ALA A 29 -12.02 -4.23 8.71
N ARG A 30 -11.74 -5.20 7.84
CA ARG A 30 -11.97 -6.61 8.08
C ARG A 30 -10.64 -7.31 8.40
N GLY A 31 -10.69 -8.27 9.32
CA GLY A 31 -9.59 -9.17 9.63
C GLY A 31 -10.08 -10.60 9.71
N THR A 32 -9.22 -11.55 9.39
CA THR A 32 -9.54 -12.98 9.39
C THR A 32 -8.39 -13.78 9.98
N ALA A 33 -8.71 -14.76 10.83
CA ALA A 33 -7.73 -15.69 11.37
C ALA A 33 -8.25 -17.13 11.38
N PRO A 34 -7.39 -18.13 11.10
CA PRO A 34 -7.76 -19.53 11.13
C PRO A 34 -8.01 -20.01 12.58
N ILE A 35 -8.95 -20.93 12.73
CA ILE A 35 -9.16 -21.65 13.99
C ILE A 35 -8.17 -22.81 14.02
N LEU A 36 -7.16 -22.72 14.88
CA LEU A 36 -6.17 -23.77 15.09
C LEU A 36 -6.54 -24.53 16.38
N ASP A 37 -6.46 -25.85 16.35
CA ASP A 37 -6.72 -26.75 17.48
C ASP A 37 -8.09 -26.52 18.17
N GLY A 38 -9.07 -25.96 17.44
CA GLY A 38 -10.39 -25.65 17.96
C GLY A 38 -10.45 -24.40 18.86
N ASP A 39 -9.36 -23.63 19.00
CA ASP A 39 -9.34 -22.43 19.84
C ASP A 39 -9.91 -21.21 19.09
N VAL A 40 -11.24 -21.09 19.13
CA VAL A 40 -11.99 -19.97 18.54
C VAL A 40 -11.64 -18.65 19.23
N ALA A 41 -11.33 -18.67 20.54
CA ALA A 41 -11.00 -17.44 21.26
C ALA A 41 -9.64 -16.85 20.83
N GLN A 42 -8.67 -17.70 20.52
CA GLN A 42 -7.39 -17.27 19.96
C GLN A 42 -7.57 -16.76 18.54
N ALA A 43 -8.30 -17.48 17.70
CA ALA A 43 -8.60 -17.06 16.32
C ALA A 43 -9.33 -15.71 16.30
N ARG A 44 -10.29 -15.50 17.20
CA ARG A 44 -11.01 -14.22 17.35
C ARG A 44 -10.06 -13.07 17.68
N ARG A 45 -9.14 -13.24 18.63
CA ARG A 45 -8.14 -12.21 18.96
C ARG A 45 -7.26 -11.90 17.78
N ALA A 46 -6.73 -12.92 17.10
CA ALA A 46 -5.90 -12.75 15.92
C ALA A 46 -6.64 -12.07 14.76
N ALA A 47 -7.93 -12.36 14.56
CA ALA A 47 -8.76 -11.69 13.57
C ALA A 47 -9.02 -10.20 13.90
N ILE A 48 -9.19 -9.86 15.19
CA ILE A 48 -9.30 -8.46 15.63
C ILE A 48 -7.99 -7.72 15.40
N ASP A 49 -6.84 -8.32 15.72
CA ASP A 49 -5.52 -7.73 15.50
C ASP A 49 -5.25 -7.51 14.01
N ASP A 50 -5.63 -8.44 13.16
CA ASP A 50 -5.55 -8.28 11.71
C ASP A 50 -6.45 -7.16 11.19
N ALA A 51 -7.69 -7.07 11.68
CA ALA A 51 -8.61 -5.98 11.33
C ALA A 51 -8.09 -4.60 11.78
N LEU A 52 -7.49 -4.50 12.98
CA LEU A 52 -6.90 -3.25 13.48
C LEU A 52 -5.67 -2.84 12.66
N ARG A 53 -4.83 -3.81 12.26
CA ARG A 53 -3.71 -3.57 11.34
C ARG A 53 -4.20 -2.99 10.02
N ASN A 54 -5.24 -3.59 9.44
CA ASN A 54 -5.82 -3.14 8.20
C ASN A 54 -6.46 -1.74 8.34
N ALA A 55 -7.08 -1.43 9.47
CA ALA A 55 -7.61 -0.09 9.76
C ALA A 55 -6.47 0.94 9.90
N ALA A 56 -5.37 0.59 10.57
CA ALA A 56 -4.20 1.44 10.71
C ALA A 56 -3.53 1.73 9.35
N LEU A 57 -3.40 0.72 8.49
CA LEU A 57 -2.90 0.89 7.12
C LEU A 57 -3.80 1.81 6.28
N GLN A 58 -5.11 1.71 6.44
CA GLN A 58 -6.06 2.64 5.79
C GLN A 58 -5.89 4.08 6.27
N ALA A 59 -5.51 4.27 7.53
CA ALA A 59 -5.20 5.57 8.11
C ALA A 59 -3.80 6.10 7.73
N GLY A 60 -3.01 5.33 6.96
CA GLY A 60 -1.65 5.70 6.57
C GLY A 60 -0.60 5.47 7.67
N ALA A 61 -0.88 4.59 8.63
CA ALA A 61 0.08 4.22 9.66
C ALA A 61 1.15 3.26 9.14
N ASP A 62 2.40 3.44 9.58
CA ASP A 62 3.47 2.47 9.37
C ASP A 62 3.26 1.29 10.34
N VAL A 63 3.15 0.08 9.81
CA VAL A 63 3.04 -1.14 10.59
C VAL A 63 4.35 -1.90 10.49
N SER A 64 5.14 -1.94 11.57
CA SER A 64 6.34 -2.76 11.66
C SER A 64 6.11 -3.98 12.54
N ILE A 65 6.59 -5.13 12.09
CA ILE A 65 6.59 -6.37 12.87
C ILE A 65 8.02 -6.57 13.40
N GLU A 66 8.18 -6.48 14.71
CA GLU A 66 9.44 -6.80 15.36
C GLU A 66 9.43 -8.25 15.81
N GLN A 67 10.26 -9.09 15.17
CA GLN A 67 10.46 -10.48 15.56
C GLN A 67 11.66 -10.58 16.49
N VAL A 68 11.44 -11.01 17.72
CA VAL A 68 12.51 -11.30 18.66
C VAL A 68 12.82 -12.80 18.63
N LEU A 69 13.97 -13.15 18.08
CA LEU A 69 14.52 -14.50 18.09
C LEU A 69 15.47 -14.66 19.25
N GLU A 70 15.16 -15.53 20.20
CA GLU A 70 16.08 -15.93 21.26
C GLU A 70 16.35 -17.43 21.15
N ASN A 71 17.63 -17.79 20.96
CA ASN A 71 18.11 -19.17 20.81
C ASN A 71 17.46 -19.97 19.66
N GLY A 72 17.06 -19.30 18.58
CA GLY A 72 16.48 -19.95 17.40
C GLY A 72 15.04 -20.44 17.60
N THR A 73 14.37 -20.01 18.67
CA THR A 73 12.95 -20.26 18.92
C THR A 73 12.21 -18.92 18.94
N LEU A 74 11.11 -18.81 18.17
CA LEU A 74 10.20 -17.65 18.22
C LEU A 74 9.54 -17.59 19.60
N LEU A 75 10.04 -16.74 20.49
CA LEU A 75 9.52 -16.61 21.85
C LEU A 75 8.42 -15.57 22.00
N ASN A 76 8.35 -14.56 21.13
CA ASN A 76 7.30 -13.57 21.18
C ASN A 76 7.19 -12.80 19.86
N GLU A 77 6.03 -12.83 19.28
CA GLU A 77 5.64 -11.94 18.20
C GLU A 77 5.06 -10.66 18.87
N ARG A 78 5.91 -9.71 19.16
CA ARG A 78 5.46 -8.37 19.56
C ARG A 78 5.17 -7.58 18.31
N MET A 79 3.92 -7.52 17.94
CA MET A 79 3.44 -6.56 16.99
C MET A 79 3.53 -5.17 17.62
N GLN A 80 4.57 -4.43 17.29
CA GLN A 80 4.57 -3.00 17.53
C GLN A 80 3.93 -2.34 16.31
N ILE A 81 2.65 -2.00 16.44
CA ILE A 81 2.05 -1.00 15.57
C ILE A 81 2.71 0.30 15.99
N ARG A 82 3.75 0.70 15.30
CA ARG A 82 4.22 2.09 15.34
C ARG A 82 3.23 2.91 14.51
N ALA A 83 2.00 2.97 15.01
CA ALA A 83 1.06 3.92 14.53
C ALA A 83 1.65 5.30 14.84
N ARG A 84 2.03 6.07 13.83
CA ARG A 84 2.16 7.52 13.98
C ARG A 84 0.84 8.12 14.47
N SER A 85 -0.21 7.34 14.43
CA SER A 85 -1.58 7.69 14.77
C SER A 85 -2.15 6.66 15.74
N PRO A 86 -2.23 6.96 17.04
CA PRO A 86 -2.76 6.04 18.03
C PRO A 86 -4.25 5.72 17.77
N ILE A 87 -4.62 4.45 17.93
CA ILE A 87 -6.01 4.02 17.93
C ILE A 87 -6.64 4.50 19.24
N ARG A 88 -7.58 5.44 19.16
CA ARG A 88 -8.27 6.01 20.34
C ARG A 88 -9.43 5.15 20.84
N SER A 89 -10.10 4.48 19.92
CA SER A 89 -11.28 3.65 20.23
C SER A 89 -11.49 2.62 19.14
N MET A 90 -12.04 1.47 19.50
CA MET A 90 -12.46 0.47 18.53
C MET A 90 -13.75 -0.21 18.95
N THR A 91 -14.51 -0.68 17.96
CA THR A 91 -15.74 -1.47 18.16
C THR A 91 -15.78 -2.56 17.08
N VAL A 92 -16.03 -3.81 17.51
CA VAL A 92 -16.34 -4.89 16.57
C VAL A 92 -17.79 -4.69 16.13
N ILE A 93 -18.03 -4.52 14.83
CA ILE A 93 -19.35 -4.27 14.26
C ILE A 93 -19.97 -5.52 13.63
N GLU A 94 -19.14 -6.48 13.25
CA GLU A 94 -19.58 -7.75 12.67
C GLU A 94 -18.58 -8.84 13.04
N GLU A 95 -19.07 -10.04 13.35
CA GLU A 95 -18.25 -11.21 13.61
C GLU A 95 -18.92 -12.42 12.96
N GLN A 96 -18.14 -13.16 12.18
CA GLN A 96 -18.59 -14.37 11.50
C GLN A 96 -17.60 -15.50 11.78
N GLU A 97 -18.10 -16.58 12.33
CA GLU A 97 -17.37 -17.82 12.53
C GLU A 97 -17.73 -18.80 11.41
N SER A 98 -16.73 -19.30 10.70
CA SER A 98 -16.85 -20.48 9.86
C SER A 98 -16.02 -21.59 10.52
N GLY A 99 -16.39 -22.85 10.37
CA GLY A 99 -15.72 -23.97 11.10
C GLY A 99 -14.19 -24.04 10.90
N LYS A 100 -13.58 -23.14 10.12
CA LYS A 100 -12.13 -23.08 9.84
C LYS A 100 -11.50 -21.73 10.15
N ALA A 101 -12.28 -20.66 10.27
CA ALA A 101 -11.76 -19.31 10.49
C ALA A 101 -12.79 -18.42 11.19
N VAL A 102 -12.29 -17.41 11.89
CA VAL A 102 -13.05 -16.28 12.40
C VAL A 102 -12.76 -15.05 11.57
N THR A 103 -13.79 -14.39 11.10
CA THR A 103 -13.71 -13.11 10.40
C THR A 103 -14.40 -12.04 11.25
N VAL A 104 -13.72 -10.92 11.47
CA VAL A 104 -14.30 -9.78 12.20
C VAL A 104 -14.22 -8.52 11.36
N MET A 105 -15.18 -7.63 11.53
CA MET A 105 -15.14 -6.28 11.01
C MET A 105 -15.09 -5.32 12.19
N VAL A 106 -14.06 -4.48 12.22
CA VAL A 106 -13.88 -3.46 13.25
C VAL A 106 -14.10 -2.08 12.69
N LYS A 107 -14.62 -1.18 13.54
CA LYS A 107 -14.63 0.26 13.32
C LYS A 107 -13.69 0.87 14.35
N ALA A 108 -12.60 1.50 13.88
CA ALA A 108 -11.55 2.08 14.71
C ALA A 108 -11.48 3.60 14.51
N LEU A 109 -11.37 4.35 15.60
CA LEU A 109 -11.08 5.78 15.59
C LEU A 109 -9.58 5.96 15.67
N ILE A 110 -8.99 6.47 14.60
CA ILE A 110 -7.53 6.64 14.46
C ILE A 110 -7.24 8.11 14.25
N ASP A 111 -6.21 8.64 14.90
CA ASP A 111 -5.75 10.00 14.70
C ASP A 111 -5.14 10.17 13.32
N ASP A 112 -5.65 11.10 12.54
CA ASP A 112 -5.23 11.39 11.17
C ASP A 112 -4.10 12.43 11.14
N GLU A 113 -3.13 12.34 12.06
CA GLU A 113 -1.97 13.24 12.05
C GLU A 113 -1.00 12.96 10.90
N ALA A 114 -0.97 11.72 10.39
CA ALA A 114 -0.10 11.33 9.29
C ALA A 114 -0.48 11.94 7.93
N ALA A 115 -1.74 12.32 7.74
CA ALA A 115 -2.21 12.90 6.49
C ALA A 115 -1.75 14.35 6.25
N LYS A 116 -1.17 15.02 7.27
CA LYS A 116 -0.79 16.44 7.22
C LYS A 116 0.70 16.72 7.35
N SER A 117 1.54 15.73 7.62
CA SER A 117 2.98 15.94 7.54
C SER A 117 3.37 16.12 6.08
N ASP A 118 3.98 17.25 5.72
CA ASP A 118 4.68 17.40 4.45
C ASP A 118 5.56 16.16 4.26
N CYS A 119 5.26 15.36 3.23
CA CYS A 119 6.00 14.13 2.98
C CYS A 119 7.44 14.49 2.63
N TYR A 120 8.36 14.27 3.53
CA TYR A 120 9.79 14.55 3.38
C TYR A 120 10.50 13.62 2.38
N ALA A 121 9.77 12.74 1.68
CA ALA A 121 10.34 11.81 0.70
C ALA A 121 11.02 12.47 -0.51
N GLY A 122 11.11 13.80 -0.51
CA GLY A 122 11.69 14.57 -1.60
C GLY A 122 10.95 14.39 -2.93
N ASN A 123 11.44 15.03 -3.98
CA ASN A 123 10.88 14.91 -5.33
C ASN A 123 11.39 13.67 -6.09
N LEU A 124 12.02 12.70 -5.39
CA LEU A 124 12.52 11.49 -6.03
C LEU A 124 11.36 10.62 -6.51
N LYS A 125 11.44 10.17 -7.76
CA LYS A 125 10.45 9.26 -8.32
C LYS A 125 10.58 7.87 -7.72
N LYS A 126 9.46 7.18 -7.59
CA LYS A 126 9.37 5.79 -7.14
C LYS A 126 8.96 4.91 -8.31
N THR A 127 9.67 3.81 -8.48
CA THR A 127 9.37 2.84 -9.52
C THR A 127 8.35 1.83 -9.02
N VAL A 128 7.24 1.74 -9.74
CA VAL A 128 6.07 0.94 -9.35
C VAL A 128 5.78 -0.11 -10.41
N LEU A 129 5.64 -1.36 -10.02
CA LEU A 129 5.17 -2.46 -10.86
C LEU A 129 3.71 -2.76 -10.53
N PRO A 130 2.78 -2.42 -11.42
CA PRO A 130 1.39 -2.80 -11.25
C PRO A 130 1.14 -4.22 -11.75
N PHE A 131 0.36 -5.00 -10.99
CA PHE A 131 -0.20 -6.27 -11.45
C PHE A 131 -1.61 -6.07 -11.97
N MET A 132 -2.01 -6.87 -12.97
CA MET A 132 -3.36 -6.84 -13.48
C MET A 132 -4.37 -7.14 -12.37
N PHE A 133 -5.45 -6.37 -12.29
CA PHE A 133 -6.58 -6.70 -11.41
C PHE A 133 -7.11 -8.09 -11.73
N ARG A 134 -7.43 -8.86 -10.70
CA ARG A 134 -7.93 -10.22 -10.83
C ARG A 134 -9.15 -10.42 -9.94
N TYR A 135 -10.05 -11.30 -10.37
CA TYR A 135 -11.10 -11.77 -9.48
C TYR A 135 -10.48 -12.53 -8.31
N GLU A 136 -10.97 -12.24 -7.10
CA GLU A 136 -10.43 -12.77 -5.86
C GLU A 136 -10.55 -14.28 -5.79
N ASP A 137 -11.70 -14.79 -6.20
CA ASP A 137 -12.04 -16.20 -6.26
C ASP A 137 -12.98 -16.51 -7.46
N PRO A 138 -13.30 -17.80 -7.70
CA PRO A 138 -14.26 -18.18 -8.73
C PRO A 138 -15.66 -17.61 -8.53
N ASP A 139 -16.13 -17.47 -7.27
CA ASP A 139 -17.46 -16.93 -6.98
C ASP A 139 -17.51 -15.44 -7.33
N ALA A 140 -16.46 -14.68 -7.06
CA ALA A 140 -16.34 -13.29 -7.53
C ALA A 140 -16.43 -13.20 -9.06
N SER A 141 -15.80 -14.13 -9.78
CA SER A 141 -15.87 -14.16 -11.26
C SER A 141 -17.28 -14.47 -11.78
N LEU A 142 -18.06 -15.30 -11.07
CA LEU A 142 -19.45 -15.60 -11.43
C LEU A 142 -20.35 -14.36 -11.31
N THR A 143 -20.03 -13.44 -10.38
CA THR A 143 -20.76 -12.17 -10.25
C THR A 143 -20.54 -11.24 -11.45
N ALA A 144 -19.48 -11.48 -12.22
CA ALA A 144 -19.09 -10.68 -13.38
C ALA A 144 -19.81 -11.09 -14.69
N ALA A 145 -20.85 -11.94 -14.62
CA ALA A 145 -21.58 -12.35 -15.81
C ALA A 145 -22.00 -11.16 -16.69
N GLY A 146 -21.65 -11.20 -17.98
CA GLY A 146 -21.86 -10.12 -18.93
C GLY A 146 -20.91 -8.93 -18.79
N MET A 147 -19.83 -9.03 -17.99
CA MET A 147 -18.81 -7.98 -17.79
C MET A 147 -17.45 -8.42 -18.32
N ASP A 148 -17.43 -9.02 -19.50
CA ASP A 148 -16.21 -9.55 -20.10
C ASP A 148 -15.12 -8.46 -20.25
N GLY A 149 -13.92 -8.75 -19.73
CA GLY A 149 -12.78 -7.84 -19.76
C GLY A 149 -12.84 -6.70 -18.76
N PHE A 150 -13.74 -6.74 -17.75
CA PHE A 150 -13.82 -5.71 -16.72
C PHE A 150 -12.56 -5.63 -15.87
N ASP A 151 -11.92 -6.75 -15.58
CA ASP A 151 -10.62 -6.82 -14.89
C ASP A 151 -9.55 -6.00 -15.63
N LYS A 152 -9.47 -6.15 -16.93
CA LYS A 152 -8.59 -5.36 -17.78
C LYS A 152 -9.00 -3.89 -17.84
N TYR A 153 -10.30 -3.61 -17.93
CA TYR A 153 -10.82 -2.24 -17.93
C TYR A 153 -10.44 -1.50 -16.64
N LEU A 154 -10.69 -2.11 -15.48
CA LEU A 154 -10.36 -1.51 -14.19
C LEU A 154 -8.84 -1.34 -14.02
N THR A 155 -8.04 -2.31 -14.50
CA THR A 155 -6.59 -2.23 -14.54
C THR A 155 -6.12 -0.98 -15.29
N ASP A 156 -6.59 -0.82 -16.52
CA ASP A 156 -6.18 0.29 -17.38
C ASP A 156 -6.67 1.63 -16.83
N LEU A 157 -7.88 1.67 -16.26
CA LEU A 157 -8.47 2.89 -15.68
C LEU A 157 -7.65 3.39 -14.48
N VAL A 158 -7.31 2.51 -13.55
CA VAL A 158 -6.53 2.86 -12.35
C VAL A 158 -5.09 3.20 -12.72
N TYR A 159 -4.42 2.38 -13.54
CA TYR A 159 -3.00 2.56 -13.77
C TYR A 159 -2.69 3.69 -14.77
N SER A 160 -3.57 3.96 -15.72
CA SER A 160 -3.46 5.19 -16.51
C SER A 160 -3.61 6.44 -15.65
N GLY A 161 -4.48 6.39 -14.63
CA GLY A 161 -4.64 7.50 -13.69
C GLY A 161 -3.40 7.76 -12.84
N ILE A 162 -2.80 6.72 -12.25
CA ILE A 162 -1.57 6.89 -11.44
C ILE A 162 -0.36 7.29 -12.29
N SER A 163 -0.31 6.92 -13.56
CA SER A 163 0.78 7.30 -14.46
C SER A 163 0.88 8.81 -14.74
N GLN A 164 -0.19 9.55 -14.45
CA GLN A 164 -0.19 11.01 -14.52
C GLN A 164 0.60 11.67 -13.37
N SER A 165 0.94 10.90 -12.33
CA SER A 165 1.69 11.44 -11.20
C SER A 165 3.17 11.64 -11.55
N PRO A 166 3.73 12.86 -11.42
CA PRO A 166 5.14 13.11 -11.68
C PRO A 166 6.08 12.45 -10.64
N ALA A 167 5.53 11.97 -9.53
CA ALA A 167 6.28 11.33 -8.45
C ALA A 167 6.53 9.83 -8.69
N LEU A 168 5.90 9.25 -9.72
CA LEU A 168 5.93 7.82 -9.98
C LEU A 168 6.48 7.51 -11.37
N THR A 169 7.21 6.41 -11.46
CA THR A 169 7.57 5.75 -12.72
C THR A 169 6.85 4.42 -12.76
N ILE A 170 5.85 4.31 -13.64
CA ILE A 170 5.02 3.11 -13.74
C ILE A 170 5.62 2.17 -14.77
N LEU A 171 5.98 0.97 -14.33
CA LEU A 171 6.44 -0.11 -15.21
C LEU A 171 5.25 -0.73 -15.97
N PRO A 172 5.52 -1.45 -17.06
CA PRO A 172 4.49 -2.21 -17.76
C PRO A 172 3.76 -3.16 -16.81
N THR A 173 2.43 -3.22 -16.91
CA THR A 173 1.58 -4.07 -16.07
C THR A 173 1.95 -5.53 -16.21
N ASP A 174 2.22 -6.21 -15.09
CA ASP A 174 2.49 -7.64 -15.07
C ASP A 174 1.16 -8.43 -15.13
N PRO A 175 0.95 -9.27 -16.15
CA PRO A 175 -0.26 -10.06 -16.27
C PRO A 175 -0.24 -11.31 -15.38
N SER A 176 0.85 -11.61 -14.70
CA SER A 176 0.94 -12.77 -13.82
C SER A 176 0.11 -12.59 -12.55
N ARG A 177 -0.05 -13.65 -11.78
CA ARG A 177 -0.72 -13.62 -10.49
C ARG A 177 0.32 -13.64 -9.38
N LEU A 178 0.36 -12.62 -8.57
CA LEU A 178 1.10 -12.65 -7.33
C LEU A 178 0.27 -13.43 -6.30
N LEU A 179 0.80 -14.55 -5.85
CA LEU A 179 0.16 -15.34 -4.80
C LEU A 179 0.48 -14.67 -3.46
N ILE A 180 -0.54 -14.06 -2.87
CA ILE A 180 -0.48 -13.49 -1.54
C ILE A 180 -1.19 -14.49 -0.63
N SER A 181 -0.45 -15.12 0.28
CA SER A 181 -1.06 -15.96 1.30
C SER A 181 -1.91 -15.07 2.22
N GLN A 182 -3.16 -15.47 2.45
CA GLN A 182 -4.03 -14.79 3.42
C GLN A 182 -3.78 -15.29 4.85
N SER A 183 -2.70 -16.04 5.06
CA SER A 183 -2.35 -16.56 6.39
C SER A 183 -1.93 -15.41 7.31
N ALA A 184 -2.77 -15.07 8.26
CA ALA A 184 -2.51 -14.07 9.30
C ALA A 184 -1.43 -14.50 10.32
N SER A 185 -0.82 -15.67 10.14
CA SER A 185 0.09 -16.28 11.10
C SER A 185 1.52 -16.28 10.56
N GLY A 186 2.25 -15.18 10.79
CA GLY A 186 3.67 -15.07 10.51
C GLY A 186 4.03 -14.49 9.12
N PRO A 187 5.31 -14.21 8.89
CA PRO A 187 5.80 -13.65 7.64
C PRO A 187 5.55 -14.63 6.49
N ASP A 188 4.92 -14.14 5.42
CA ASP A 188 4.76 -14.91 4.19
C ASP A 188 6.08 -14.95 3.42
N TYR A 189 6.93 -15.92 3.78
CA TYR A 189 8.24 -16.12 3.12
C TYR A 189 8.11 -16.42 1.64
N SER A 190 6.97 -16.93 1.19
CA SER A 190 6.72 -17.18 -0.23
C SER A 190 6.50 -15.87 -0.97
N LEU A 191 5.76 -14.96 -0.37
CA LEU A 191 5.56 -13.60 -0.86
C LEU A 191 6.89 -12.84 -0.89
N GLN A 192 7.65 -12.84 0.21
CA GLN A 192 8.92 -12.12 0.29
C GLN A 192 9.92 -12.58 -0.77
N ARG A 193 10.04 -13.91 -1.01
CA ARG A 193 10.87 -14.43 -2.11
C ARG A 193 10.39 -13.98 -3.48
N SER A 194 9.08 -13.96 -3.69
CA SER A 194 8.49 -13.49 -4.94
C SER A 194 8.79 -12.01 -5.16
N LEU A 195 8.62 -11.18 -4.13
CA LEU A 195 8.93 -9.75 -4.16
C LEU A 195 10.41 -9.50 -4.47
N ASP A 196 11.33 -10.20 -3.79
CA ASP A 196 12.77 -10.08 -4.05
C ASP A 196 13.13 -10.48 -5.48
N SER A 197 12.61 -11.58 -5.99
CA SER A 197 12.81 -12.01 -7.37
C SER A 197 12.29 -10.98 -8.38
N ILE A 198 11.13 -10.39 -8.13
CA ILE A 198 10.53 -9.35 -8.95
C ILE A 198 11.40 -8.09 -8.92
N SER A 199 11.83 -7.64 -7.73
CA SER A 199 12.69 -6.46 -7.57
C SER A 199 14.00 -6.58 -8.34
N ARG A 200 14.67 -7.73 -8.27
CA ARG A 200 15.92 -7.97 -9.00
C ARG A 200 15.73 -7.91 -10.50
N ARG A 201 14.61 -8.40 -11.01
CA ARG A 201 14.33 -8.46 -12.45
C ARG A 201 13.83 -7.13 -13.00
N THR A 202 12.99 -6.40 -12.25
CA THR A 202 12.28 -5.22 -12.74
C THR A 202 12.79 -3.91 -12.15
N GLN A 203 13.55 -3.98 -11.06
CA GLN A 203 13.99 -2.84 -10.25
C GLN A 203 12.81 -2.04 -9.65
N ALA A 204 11.64 -2.65 -9.55
CA ALA A 204 10.50 -2.06 -8.87
C ALA A 204 10.80 -1.86 -7.38
N GLN A 205 10.38 -0.73 -6.86
CA GLN A 205 10.43 -0.40 -5.43
C GLN A 205 9.11 -0.77 -4.75
N PHE A 206 8.02 -0.59 -5.47
CA PHE A 206 6.67 -0.89 -4.99
C PHE A 206 5.92 -1.78 -5.99
N ILE A 207 5.04 -2.60 -5.45
CA ILE A 207 4.14 -3.45 -6.23
C ILE A 207 2.71 -3.09 -5.86
N ILE A 208 1.85 -2.94 -6.87
CA ILE A 208 0.41 -2.75 -6.68
C ILE A 208 -0.31 -4.01 -7.14
N VAL A 209 -1.16 -4.55 -6.28
CA VAL A 209 -2.01 -5.70 -6.57
C VAL A 209 -3.46 -5.30 -6.36
N GLY A 210 -4.29 -5.50 -7.38
CA GLY A 210 -5.72 -5.28 -7.32
C GLY A 210 -6.50 -6.59 -7.35
N SER A 211 -7.54 -6.71 -6.54
CA SER A 211 -8.48 -7.82 -6.58
C SER A 211 -9.93 -7.34 -6.66
N ILE A 212 -10.75 -8.02 -7.43
CA ILE A 212 -12.18 -7.76 -7.61
C ILE A 212 -12.93 -8.82 -6.83
N SER A 213 -13.68 -8.41 -5.80
CA SER A 213 -14.42 -9.33 -4.95
C SER A 213 -15.90 -9.46 -5.32
N SER A 214 -16.50 -8.48 -6.02
CA SER A 214 -17.90 -8.61 -6.47
C SER A 214 -18.25 -7.61 -7.56
N LEU A 215 -19.02 -8.11 -8.54
CA LEU A 215 -19.74 -7.32 -9.55
C LEU A 215 -21.20 -7.75 -9.61
N ALA A 216 -21.77 -8.14 -8.47
CA ALA A 216 -23.10 -8.76 -8.40
C ALA A 216 -24.20 -7.80 -8.89
N LYS A 217 -25.13 -8.34 -9.67
CA LYS A 217 -26.37 -7.67 -10.02
C LYS A 217 -27.46 -8.09 -9.04
N SER A 218 -28.15 -7.10 -8.46
CA SER A 218 -29.29 -7.39 -7.58
C SER A 218 -30.43 -7.97 -8.41
N GLU A 219 -31.05 -9.04 -7.89
CA GLU A 219 -32.32 -9.51 -8.43
C GLU A 219 -33.42 -8.57 -7.94
N VAL A 220 -33.94 -7.75 -8.82
CA VAL A 220 -35.13 -6.97 -8.53
C VAL A 220 -36.31 -7.93 -8.37
N GLY A 221 -36.97 -7.85 -7.24
CA GLY A 221 -38.13 -8.55 -6.72
C GLY A 221 -38.81 -9.59 -7.65
N LYS A 222 -39.12 -10.76 -7.07
CA LYS A 222 -39.73 -11.92 -7.74
C LYS A 222 -41.10 -11.66 -8.39
N ASN A 223 -41.71 -10.49 -8.21
CA ASN A 223 -43.02 -10.15 -8.71
C ASN A 223 -42.97 -9.17 -9.89
N ALA A 224 -43.78 -9.41 -10.92
CA ALA A 224 -43.88 -8.58 -12.11
C ALA A 224 -44.15 -7.07 -11.80
N PHE A 225 -44.83 -6.78 -10.69
CA PHE A 225 -45.14 -5.43 -10.26
C PHE A 225 -43.92 -4.68 -9.69
N THR A 226 -43.02 -5.35 -8.99
CA THR A 226 -41.79 -4.76 -8.46
C THR A 226 -40.74 -4.55 -9.56
N LYS A 227 -40.74 -5.37 -10.60
CA LYS A 227 -39.90 -5.16 -11.79
C LYS A 227 -40.25 -3.89 -12.59
N MET A 228 -41.47 -3.38 -12.43
CA MET A 228 -41.95 -2.21 -13.14
C MET A 228 -41.60 -0.89 -12.44
N ILE A 229 -41.17 -0.95 -11.16
CA ILE A 229 -40.97 0.22 -10.29
C ILE A 229 -39.50 0.43 -9.91
N TYR A 230 -38.67 -0.60 -9.91
CA TYR A 230 -37.29 -0.55 -9.49
C TYR A 230 -36.34 -1.05 -10.57
N ASN A 231 -35.39 -0.19 -10.95
CA ASN A 231 -34.25 -0.61 -11.77
C ASN A 231 -33.33 -1.56 -10.97
N PRO A 232 -32.79 -2.60 -11.61
CA PRO A 232 -31.81 -3.45 -10.94
C PRO A 232 -30.59 -2.61 -10.60
N THR A 233 -29.97 -2.88 -9.45
CA THR A 233 -28.69 -2.28 -9.07
C THR A 233 -27.56 -3.27 -9.32
N ARG A 234 -26.36 -2.77 -9.56
CA ARG A 234 -25.16 -3.57 -9.66
C ARG A 234 -24.11 -3.08 -8.69
N THR A 235 -23.53 -4.00 -7.93
CA THR A 235 -22.45 -3.75 -6.98
C THR A 235 -21.12 -3.72 -7.72
N ILE A 236 -20.20 -2.88 -7.24
CA ILE A 236 -18.79 -3.01 -7.51
C ILE A 236 -18.02 -3.05 -6.20
N ARG A 237 -17.16 -4.06 -6.03
CA ARG A 237 -16.21 -4.15 -4.93
C ARG A 237 -14.86 -4.60 -5.44
N PHE A 238 -13.84 -3.85 -5.11
CA PHE A 238 -12.45 -4.21 -5.38
C PHE A 238 -11.55 -3.72 -4.24
N ASN A 239 -10.42 -4.39 -4.10
CA ASN A 239 -9.38 -4.06 -3.13
C ASN A 239 -8.10 -3.68 -3.86
N VAL A 240 -7.32 -2.78 -3.27
CA VAL A 240 -5.97 -2.45 -3.71
C VAL A 240 -5.02 -2.67 -2.56
N LYS A 241 -3.92 -3.39 -2.83
CA LYS A 241 -2.80 -3.59 -1.92
C LYS A 241 -1.53 -3.04 -2.53
N ILE A 242 -0.70 -2.40 -1.71
CA ILE A 242 0.63 -1.94 -2.11
C ILE A 242 1.65 -2.59 -1.19
N PHE A 243 2.69 -3.14 -1.78
CA PHE A 243 3.82 -3.73 -1.06
C PHE A 243 5.09 -2.94 -1.34
N ASP A 244 5.85 -2.66 -0.30
CA ASP A 244 7.26 -2.31 -0.42
C ASP A 244 8.04 -3.59 -0.72
N VAL A 245 8.75 -3.59 -1.84
CA VAL A 245 9.41 -4.79 -2.34
C VAL A 245 10.63 -5.15 -1.51
N TYR A 246 11.26 -4.18 -0.89
CA TYR A 246 12.48 -4.35 -0.12
C TYR A 246 12.23 -4.83 1.31
N SER A 247 11.26 -4.23 1.98
CA SER A 247 10.86 -4.67 3.32
C SER A 247 9.91 -5.88 3.29
N GLY A 248 9.21 -6.08 2.17
CA GLY A 248 8.12 -7.05 2.06
C GLY A 248 6.84 -6.61 2.77
N GLU A 249 6.81 -5.40 3.30
CA GLU A 249 5.68 -4.87 4.04
C GLU A 249 4.54 -4.43 3.13
N MET A 250 3.32 -4.65 3.57
CA MET A 250 2.13 -4.12 2.95
C MET A 250 1.88 -2.70 3.50
N ILE A 251 2.12 -1.69 2.65
CA ILE A 251 2.01 -0.28 3.03
C ILE A 251 0.63 0.33 2.77
N LEU A 252 -0.22 -0.36 2.01
CA LEU A 252 -1.62 -0.01 1.80
C LEU A 252 -2.43 -1.28 1.59
N THR A 253 -3.60 -1.34 2.22
CA THR A 253 -4.72 -2.20 1.80
C THR A 253 -6.00 -1.41 1.97
N LYS A 254 -6.79 -1.31 0.88
CA LYS A 254 -8.03 -0.54 0.94
C LYS A 254 -9.10 -1.12 0.03
N ASP A 255 -10.31 -1.24 0.58
CA ASP A 255 -11.50 -1.68 -0.12
C ASP A 255 -12.26 -0.49 -0.68
N TYR A 256 -12.72 -0.64 -1.92
CA TYR A 256 -13.59 0.31 -2.61
C TYR A 256 -14.87 -0.40 -2.96
N ALA A 257 -15.99 0.13 -2.49
CA ALA A 257 -17.30 -0.48 -2.68
C ALA A 257 -18.35 0.57 -3.05
N GLY A 258 -19.29 0.18 -3.87
CA GLY A 258 -20.44 0.99 -4.22
C GLY A 258 -21.45 0.23 -5.05
N ASP A 259 -22.63 0.80 -5.13
CA ASP A 259 -23.73 0.30 -5.93
C ASP A 259 -24.22 1.44 -6.84
N ALA A 260 -24.75 1.07 -8.01
CA ALA A 260 -25.42 2.00 -8.90
C ALA A 260 -26.53 1.28 -9.67
N GLU A 261 -27.46 2.04 -10.18
CA GLU A 261 -28.50 1.51 -11.06
C GLU A 261 -27.87 0.88 -12.30
N TRP A 262 -28.44 -0.24 -12.72
CA TRP A 262 -28.08 -0.91 -13.94
C TRP A 262 -29.06 -0.53 -15.04
N ASP A 263 -28.73 0.52 -15.74
CA ASP A 263 -29.53 1.15 -16.79
C ASP A 263 -29.16 0.68 -18.22
N ILE A 264 -28.23 -0.30 -18.31
CA ILE A 264 -27.81 -0.83 -19.61
C ILE A 264 -28.76 -1.92 -20.07
N GLU A 265 -29.43 -1.67 -21.17
CA GLU A 265 -30.29 -2.62 -21.87
C GLU A 265 -29.59 -3.24 -23.08
N GLY A 266 -29.74 -4.57 -23.23
CA GLY A 266 -29.18 -5.31 -24.37
C GLY A 266 -27.69 -5.60 -24.28
N PRO A 267 -27.06 -6.07 -25.38
CA PRO A 267 -25.65 -6.36 -25.44
C PRO A 267 -24.80 -5.09 -25.32
N PHE A 268 -23.77 -5.12 -24.51
CA PHE A 268 -22.81 -4.02 -24.37
C PHE A 268 -21.38 -4.56 -24.31
N VAL A 269 -20.43 -3.68 -24.50
CA VAL A 269 -19.00 -3.95 -24.30
C VAL A 269 -18.51 -3.03 -23.19
N VAL A 270 -17.80 -3.59 -22.22
CA VAL A 270 -17.06 -2.82 -21.22
C VAL A 270 -16.10 -1.87 -21.98
N ARG A 271 -16.02 -0.60 -21.62
CA ARG A 271 -15.32 0.52 -22.31
C ARG A 271 -16.12 1.20 -23.43
N SER A 272 -17.26 0.71 -23.83
CA SER A 272 -18.10 1.44 -24.78
C SER A 272 -18.62 2.74 -24.18
N ASP A 273 -19.00 3.68 -25.02
CA ASP A 273 -19.62 4.92 -24.55
C ASP A 273 -20.89 4.63 -23.75
N LEU A 274 -21.68 3.64 -24.17
CA LEU A 274 -22.86 3.18 -23.43
C LEU A 274 -22.51 2.78 -21.99
N PHE A 275 -21.44 2.01 -21.80
CA PHE A 275 -20.98 1.60 -20.46
C PHE A 275 -20.45 2.81 -19.67
N ASN A 276 -19.59 3.64 -20.27
CA ASN A 276 -18.93 4.74 -19.59
C ASN A 276 -19.92 5.87 -19.19
N THR A 277 -21.01 6.05 -19.93
CA THR A 277 -22.03 7.06 -19.64
C THR A 277 -23.16 6.55 -18.74
N SER A 278 -23.26 5.23 -18.51
CA SER A 278 -24.21 4.62 -17.58
C SER A 278 -23.92 5.03 -16.13
N GLU A 279 -24.93 4.98 -15.27
CA GLU A 279 -24.75 5.26 -13.83
C GLU A 279 -23.74 4.30 -13.20
N TYR A 280 -23.75 3.03 -13.58
CA TYR A 280 -22.80 2.07 -13.11
C TYR A 280 -21.37 2.38 -13.58
N GLY A 281 -21.17 2.70 -14.86
CA GLY A 281 -19.85 3.08 -15.39
C GLY A 281 -19.27 4.32 -14.71
N GLN A 282 -20.11 5.33 -14.46
CA GLN A 282 -19.73 6.54 -13.73
C GLN A 282 -19.35 6.22 -12.28
N ARG A 283 -20.08 5.30 -11.62
CA ARG A 283 -19.73 4.83 -10.26
C ARG A 283 -18.40 4.11 -10.23
N VAL A 284 -18.13 3.25 -11.20
CA VAL A 284 -16.81 2.59 -11.36
C VAL A 284 -15.70 3.62 -11.49
N ALA A 285 -15.88 4.61 -12.38
CA ALA A 285 -14.90 5.67 -12.60
C ALA A 285 -14.66 6.52 -11.33
N GLN A 286 -15.70 6.80 -10.56
CA GLN A 286 -15.59 7.52 -9.28
C GLN A 286 -14.76 6.73 -8.26
N LEU A 287 -15.03 5.42 -8.08
CA LEU A 287 -14.28 4.58 -7.15
C LEU A 287 -12.83 4.40 -7.60
N ALA A 288 -12.59 4.24 -8.90
CA ALA A 288 -11.23 4.21 -9.45
C ALA A 288 -10.47 5.52 -9.16
N LYS A 289 -11.13 6.69 -9.27
CA LYS A 289 -10.53 7.98 -8.93
C LYS A 289 -10.12 8.06 -7.45
N TYR A 290 -10.92 7.49 -6.53
CA TYR A 290 -10.54 7.40 -5.12
C TYR A 290 -9.32 6.49 -4.94
N ALA A 291 -9.31 5.32 -5.59
CA ALA A 291 -8.15 4.42 -5.54
C ALA A 291 -6.88 5.09 -6.08
N ILE A 292 -6.95 5.80 -7.21
CA ILE A 292 -5.84 6.58 -7.78
C ILE A 292 -5.30 7.59 -6.76
N SER A 293 -6.19 8.35 -6.13
CA SER A 293 -5.81 9.36 -5.13
C SER A 293 -5.09 8.74 -3.95
N ASP A 294 -5.62 7.63 -3.41
CA ASP A 294 -5.04 6.93 -2.26
C ASP A 294 -3.68 6.30 -2.61
N ILE A 295 -3.56 5.66 -3.76
CA ILE A 295 -2.29 5.09 -4.25
C ILE A 295 -1.22 6.18 -4.38
N VAL A 296 -1.55 7.28 -5.07
CA VAL A 296 -0.60 8.37 -5.32
C VAL A 296 -0.18 9.04 -4.01
N SER A 297 -1.13 9.31 -3.09
CA SER A 297 -0.81 9.93 -1.80
C SER A 297 0.06 9.04 -0.93
N THR A 298 -0.25 7.74 -0.85
CA THR A 298 0.56 6.76 -0.11
C THR A 298 1.98 6.68 -0.65
N LEU A 299 2.13 6.46 -1.95
CA LEU A 299 3.45 6.29 -2.57
C LEU A 299 4.28 7.58 -2.54
N ARG A 300 3.64 8.74 -2.63
CA ARG A 300 4.36 10.02 -2.58
C ARG A 300 5.10 10.21 -1.25
N CYS A 301 4.56 9.67 -0.17
CA CYS A 301 5.14 9.79 1.16
C CYS A 301 6.19 8.73 1.49
N GLN A 302 6.35 7.69 0.65
CA GLN A 302 7.37 6.66 0.86
C GLN A 302 8.76 7.18 0.52
N LEU A 303 9.76 6.79 1.33
CA LEU A 303 11.16 7.06 1.02
C LEU A 303 11.61 6.11 -0.11
N PRO A 304 12.23 6.64 -1.16
CA PRO A 304 12.75 5.79 -2.22
C PRO A 304 14.02 5.08 -1.73
N TYR A 305 14.14 3.82 -2.13
CA TYR A 305 15.35 3.04 -2.00
C TYR A 305 16.07 2.97 -3.33
N ALA A 306 17.39 2.85 -3.28
CA ALA A 306 18.20 2.49 -4.43
C ALA A 306 19.05 1.26 -4.11
N ARG A 307 19.38 0.51 -5.13
CA ARG A 307 20.24 -0.67 -5.03
C ARG A 307 21.69 -0.31 -5.41
N VAL A 308 22.64 -0.82 -4.65
CA VAL A 308 24.06 -0.74 -4.98
C VAL A 308 24.34 -1.68 -6.14
N VAL A 309 24.73 -1.12 -7.28
CA VAL A 309 25.01 -1.86 -8.54
C VAL A 309 26.50 -2.00 -8.83
N GLN A 310 27.35 -1.23 -8.14
CA GLN A 310 28.81 -1.31 -8.27
C GLN A 310 29.44 -0.82 -6.96
N VAL A 311 30.52 -1.47 -6.56
CA VAL A 311 31.34 -1.08 -5.42
C VAL A 311 32.78 -0.94 -5.88
N THR A 312 33.41 0.17 -5.50
CA THR A 312 34.84 0.46 -5.67
C THR A 312 35.45 0.86 -4.34
N PRO A 313 36.76 0.89 -4.16
CA PRO A 313 37.37 1.27 -2.87
C PRO A 313 36.89 2.63 -2.31
N ASP A 314 36.58 3.59 -3.17
CA ASP A 314 36.26 4.96 -2.79
C ASP A 314 34.79 5.34 -3.02
N ASN A 315 34.04 4.55 -3.80
CA ASN A 315 32.71 4.93 -4.24
C ASN A 315 31.77 3.73 -4.33
N ILE A 316 30.48 3.99 -4.19
CA ILE A 316 29.42 3.07 -4.61
C ILE A 316 28.64 3.69 -5.77
N ARG A 317 28.06 2.85 -6.62
CA ARG A 317 27.14 3.28 -7.67
C ARG A 317 25.77 2.68 -7.41
N ILE A 318 24.73 3.51 -7.57
CA ILE A 318 23.35 3.13 -7.35
C ILE A 318 22.52 3.21 -8.63
N ASN A 319 21.37 2.53 -8.65
CA ASN A 319 20.45 2.47 -9.79
C ASN A 319 19.39 3.57 -9.78
N LEU A 320 19.64 4.71 -9.16
CA LEU A 320 18.84 5.94 -9.31
C LEU A 320 19.66 7.01 -10.00
N GLY A 321 19.03 7.78 -10.86
CA GLY A 321 19.68 8.82 -11.64
C GLY A 321 18.86 10.11 -11.78
N SER A 322 19.28 10.96 -12.73
CA SER A 322 18.57 12.22 -13.00
C SER A 322 17.14 12.01 -13.52
N ASN A 323 16.85 10.87 -14.15
CA ASN A 323 15.49 10.49 -14.56
C ASN A 323 14.55 10.29 -13.36
N ASP A 324 15.11 9.96 -12.20
CA ASP A 324 14.41 9.80 -10.93
C ASP A 324 14.43 11.08 -10.08
N ASN A 325 14.83 12.21 -10.66
CA ASN A 325 15.02 13.49 -10.00
C ASN A 325 16.18 13.52 -8.97
N LEU A 326 17.11 12.57 -9.04
CA LEU A 326 18.28 12.57 -8.18
C LEU A 326 19.20 13.76 -8.51
N ARG A 327 19.78 14.36 -7.47
CA ARG A 327 20.69 15.52 -7.59
C ARG A 327 21.95 15.31 -6.80
N THR A 328 23.04 15.88 -7.29
CA THR A 328 24.30 15.96 -6.57
C THR A 328 24.09 16.65 -5.20
N GLY A 329 24.74 16.11 -4.18
CA GLY A 329 24.65 16.63 -2.81
C GLY A 329 23.62 15.93 -1.94
N MET A 330 22.65 15.20 -2.49
CA MET A 330 21.72 14.39 -1.70
C MET A 330 22.49 13.34 -0.90
N GLN A 331 21.99 13.00 0.29
CA GLN A 331 22.60 12.03 1.18
C GLN A 331 21.73 10.78 1.31
N PHE A 332 22.37 9.64 1.47
CA PHE A 332 21.75 8.34 1.62
C PHE A 332 22.37 7.58 2.77
N GLU A 333 21.56 6.83 3.48
CA GLU A 333 21.98 5.87 4.50
C GLU A 333 22.10 4.49 3.87
N LEU A 334 23.18 3.78 4.19
CA LEU A 334 23.38 2.42 3.74
C LEU A 334 22.54 1.45 4.58
N ILE A 335 21.86 0.55 3.92
CA ILE A 335 21.14 -0.57 4.51
C ILE A 335 21.78 -1.85 4.03
N HIS A 336 22.45 -2.53 4.92
CA HIS A 336 23.11 -3.77 4.59
C HIS A 336 22.10 -4.92 4.53
N ARG A 337 22.18 -5.71 3.47
CA ARG A 337 21.37 -6.90 3.29
C ARG A 337 22.16 -8.12 3.70
N SER A 338 21.65 -8.87 4.67
CA SER A 338 22.19 -10.15 5.10
C SER A 338 21.29 -11.28 4.62
N ASP A 339 21.89 -12.26 3.93
CA ASP A 339 21.20 -13.46 3.49
C ASP A 339 21.62 -14.62 4.43
N TYR A 340 20.68 -15.28 5.07
CA TYR A 340 20.94 -16.47 5.87
C TYR A 340 19.92 -17.57 5.60
N ARG A 341 20.23 -18.78 6.01
CA ARG A 341 19.37 -19.93 5.82
C ARG A 341 19.05 -20.55 7.18
N ASP A 342 17.80 -20.95 7.35
CA ASP A 342 17.39 -21.71 8.51
C ASP A 342 17.85 -23.18 8.45
N ARG A 343 17.48 -23.96 9.48
CA ARG A 343 17.79 -25.40 9.57
C ARG A 343 17.19 -26.21 8.42
N HIS A 344 16.17 -25.71 7.74
CA HIS A 344 15.50 -26.31 6.58
C HIS A 344 16.03 -25.80 5.25
N SER A 345 17.17 -25.07 5.26
CA SER A 345 17.77 -24.43 4.08
C SER A 345 16.87 -23.37 3.42
N MET A 346 15.87 -22.85 4.14
CA MET A 346 15.03 -21.77 3.65
C MET A 346 15.80 -20.46 3.72
N PRO A 347 15.85 -19.69 2.62
CA PRO A 347 16.54 -18.41 2.60
C PRO A 347 15.73 -17.35 3.34
N TYR A 348 16.41 -16.57 4.16
CA TYR A 348 15.90 -15.39 4.85
C TYR A 348 16.74 -14.18 4.46
N TYR A 349 16.10 -13.04 4.41
CA TYR A 349 16.77 -11.78 4.17
C TYR A 349 16.51 -10.86 5.36
N GLN A 350 17.56 -10.24 5.84
CA GLN A 350 17.47 -9.23 6.88
C GLN A 350 18.12 -7.94 6.37
N HIS A 351 17.44 -6.84 6.56
CA HIS A 351 17.98 -5.53 6.32
C HIS A 351 18.42 -4.92 7.66
N SER A 352 19.65 -4.45 7.70
CA SER A 352 20.23 -3.81 8.90
C SER A 352 20.62 -2.40 8.54
N ASP A 353 20.04 -1.41 9.23
CA ASP A 353 20.47 -0.02 9.12
C ASP A 353 21.93 0.08 9.57
N THR A 354 22.72 0.86 8.83
CA THR A 354 24.09 1.18 9.20
C THR A 354 24.18 2.68 9.47
N ASP A 355 25.16 3.08 10.30
CA ASP A 355 25.41 4.50 10.54
C ASP A 355 26.16 5.19 9.39
N THR A 356 26.40 4.46 8.29
CA THR A 356 27.20 4.97 7.18
C THR A 356 26.36 5.80 6.23
N VAL A 357 26.74 7.05 6.06
CA VAL A 357 26.08 8.02 5.18
C VAL A 357 26.92 8.24 3.93
N TYR A 358 26.26 8.20 2.78
CA TYR A 358 26.86 8.47 1.47
C TYR A 358 26.26 9.73 0.88
N LYS A 359 27.09 10.50 0.16
CA LYS A 359 26.68 11.70 -0.56
C LYS A 359 26.81 11.49 -2.07
N VAL A 360 25.80 11.89 -2.81
CA VAL A 360 25.80 11.86 -4.27
C VAL A 360 26.84 12.87 -4.79
N VAL A 361 27.81 12.39 -5.56
CA VAL A 361 28.90 13.21 -6.14
C VAL A 361 28.79 13.35 -7.67
N ASP A 362 28.17 12.36 -8.33
CA ASP A 362 27.95 12.38 -9.78
C ASP A 362 26.62 11.71 -10.11
N VAL A 363 25.91 12.23 -11.13
CA VAL A 363 24.59 11.75 -11.53
C VAL A 363 24.54 11.56 -13.04
N SER A 364 24.24 10.33 -13.45
CA SER A 364 23.91 9.93 -14.83
C SER A 364 22.38 9.77 -14.99
N PRO A 365 21.83 9.58 -16.17
CA PRO A 365 20.37 9.42 -16.35
C PRO A 365 19.72 8.35 -15.48
N ASN A 366 20.33 7.16 -15.36
CA ASN A 366 19.76 5.99 -14.66
C ASN A 366 20.67 5.48 -13.54
N ALA A 367 21.70 6.22 -13.15
CA ALA A 367 22.63 5.80 -12.10
C ALA A 367 23.30 7.01 -11.46
N ALA A 368 23.83 6.84 -10.26
CA ALA A 368 24.63 7.86 -9.61
C ALA A 368 25.79 7.25 -8.83
N THR A 369 26.84 8.05 -8.67
CA THR A 369 28.01 7.70 -7.87
C THR A 369 27.94 8.42 -6.53
N LEU A 370 28.12 7.67 -5.45
CA LEU A 370 28.09 8.16 -4.08
C LEU A 370 29.43 7.93 -3.39
N ARG A 371 29.81 8.85 -2.52
CA ARG A 371 30.99 8.75 -1.65
C ARG A 371 30.58 8.77 -0.18
N PRO A 372 31.31 8.06 0.70
CA PRO A 372 31.14 8.21 2.13
C PRO A 372 31.28 9.70 2.53
N VAL A 373 30.44 10.16 3.44
CA VAL A 373 30.52 11.55 3.95
C VAL A 373 31.72 11.74 4.84
N ASP A 374 32.10 10.70 5.58
CA ASP A 374 33.32 10.71 6.40
C ASP A 374 34.54 10.40 5.52
N ASN A 375 35.41 11.40 5.34
CA ASN A 375 36.64 11.29 4.52
C ASN A 375 37.66 10.22 5.01
N ARG A 376 37.42 9.61 6.16
CA ARG A 376 38.25 8.52 6.69
C ARG A 376 37.69 7.13 6.37
N SER A 377 36.47 7.08 5.83
CA SER A 377 35.81 5.81 5.54
C SER A 377 36.07 5.42 4.09
N GLN A 378 36.93 4.44 3.89
CA GLN A 378 36.89 3.62 2.68
C GLN A 378 35.52 2.93 2.64
N VAL A 379 35.06 2.57 1.43
CA VAL A 379 33.87 1.74 1.27
C VAL A 379 34.16 0.38 1.91
N ILE A 380 33.73 0.21 3.17
CA ILE A 380 33.97 -1.00 3.95
C ILE A 380 32.63 -1.70 4.13
N ASN A 381 32.60 -3.02 3.93
CA ASN A 381 31.43 -3.89 4.13
C ASN A 381 30.19 -3.51 3.28
N VAL A 382 30.38 -2.92 2.10
CA VAL A 382 29.28 -2.73 1.14
C VAL A 382 29.34 -3.84 0.10
N MET A 383 28.19 -4.45 -0.14
CA MET A 383 28.05 -5.50 -1.15
C MET A 383 27.17 -5.05 -2.31
N LEU A 384 27.28 -5.75 -3.43
CA LEU A 384 26.29 -5.64 -4.50
C LEU A 384 24.95 -6.07 -3.96
N ASP A 385 23.89 -5.39 -4.40
CA ASP A 385 22.51 -5.58 -3.94
C ASP A 385 22.20 -5.03 -2.54
N ASP A 386 23.16 -4.44 -1.82
CA ASP A 386 22.83 -3.60 -0.67
C ASP A 386 21.93 -2.45 -1.09
N LEU A 387 21.17 -1.92 -0.15
CA LEU A 387 20.25 -0.82 -0.38
C LEU A 387 20.82 0.47 0.20
N VAL A 388 20.41 1.57 -0.41
CA VAL A 388 20.55 2.89 0.21
C VAL A 388 19.20 3.58 0.25
N ARG A 389 18.91 4.25 1.37
CA ARG A 389 17.69 5.00 1.61
C ARG A 389 18.01 6.49 1.70
N LEU A 390 17.17 7.33 1.09
CA LEU A 390 17.33 8.79 1.21
C LEU A 390 17.36 9.18 2.70
N LYS A 391 18.40 9.92 3.07
CA LYS A 391 18.51 10.51 4.41
C LYS A 391 17.70 11.80 4.45
N VAL A 392 16.75 11.88 5.37
CA VAL A 392 15.85 13.01 5.58
C VAL A 392 16.37 13.89 6.71
#